data_4f47949318d8c1fbbf4abc1b29fa6c33
#
_entry.id   4f47949318d8c1fbbf4abc1b29fa6c33
#
_cell.length_a   1.000
_cell.length_b   1.000
_cell.length_c   1.000
_cell.angle_alpha   90.00
_cell.angle_beta   90.00
_cell.angle_gamma   90.00
#
_symmetry.space_group_name_H-M   'P 1'
#
loop_
_entity.id
_entity.type
_entity.pdbx_description
1 polymer ?
#
loop_
_entity_poly.entity_id
_entity_poly.type
_entity_poly.pdbx_seq_one_letter_code
_entity_poly.pdbx_strand_id
1 'polypeptide(L)'
;MQPVHTRDELRAADQAAIAEVGLDTLVERAGAAVAHEAIGLLGGAYGKRVVVVAGRGHNGDDGRVAAAILRRRGVRVTELDPGGLPTTLPACDLVIDAAYGTGFRGEYRAPAVPLGVSVLAIDIPSGLDADTGLACEGAVSATVTVTMAALKPGLLMGDGPALAGRIVVAPIGIAVAAGNAWLVEDSDIASWLPARDRETNKWRSACVVVAGSPGMIGAARFSTSAAQRAGAGMVRWCVPGASPDELPASEAVALSVPATDFADVVLGELRRCRALVIGPGIGLKPGVVASVRRLVAEAEVPVIVDADGLGALGPLDQAREVLAGRKVPAVLTPHDGEYERLASTASGGDSRPGGDRIAAARSLAHALGAIVALKGSTTVVAAPSGQAFLATAGSARLATAGTGDVLSGVVGAFLARGVDPLRAAALGAHVHGRAAGLGFAEGLVAGDLPELVAMVISSARG
;
A
#
# COMPACT_ATOMS: atom_id res chain seq x y z
N MET A 1 -0.16 1.69 -12.74
CA MET A 1 -0.08 2.63 -11.59
C MET A 1 -0.85 3.91 -11.86
N GLN A 2 -1.55 4.45 -10.86
CA GLN A 2 -2.30 5.71 -10.92
C GLN A 2 -1.65 6.76 -10.02
N PRO A 3 -1.58 8.04 -10.42
CA PRO A 3 -1.01 9.09 -9.59
C PRO A 3 -1.90 9.35 -8.36
N VAL A 4 -1.25 9.63 -7.23
CA VAL A 4 -1.88 10.00 -5.96
C VAL A 4 -1.33 11.34 -5.55
N HIS A 5 -2.21 12.29 -5.24
CA HIS A 5 -1.86 13.67 -4.94
C HIS A 5 -2.47 14.14 -3.64
N THR A 6 -1.68 14.84 -2.84
CA THR A 6 -2.16 15.55 -1.67
C THR A 6 -3.05 16.72 -2.08
N ARG A 7 -3.85 17.18 -1.15
CA ARG A 7 -4.69 18.37 -1.35
C ARG A 7 -3.90 19.60 -1.81
N ASP A 8 -2.69 19.81 -1.27
CA ASP A 8 -1.88 20.97 -1.62
C ASP A 8 -1.28 20.85 -3.04
N GLU A 9 -0.90 19.64 -3.48
CA GLU A 9 -0.48 19.38 -4.87
C GLU A 9 -1.64 19.61 -5.86
N LEU A 10 -2.85 19.18 -5.52
CA LEU A 10 -4.03 19.38 -6.36
C LEU A 10 -4.45 20.86 -6.43
N ARG A 11 -4.32 21.61 -5.33
CA ARG A 11 -4.66 23.05 -5.32
C ARG A 11 -3.93 23.84 -6.39
N ALA A 12 -2.65 23.56 -6.63
CA ALA A 12 -1.88 24.23 -7.67
C ALA A 12 -2.39 23.87 -9.08
N ALA A 13 -2.75 22.61 -9.31
CA ALA A 13 -3.34 22.16 -10.57
C ALA A 13 -4.74 22.75 -10.80
N ASP A 14 -5.57 22.83 -9.76
CA ASP A 14 -6.89 23.46 -9.80
C ASP A 14 -6.80 24.96 -10.17
N GLN A 15 -5.89 25.68 -9.53
CA GLN A 15 -5.69 27.11 -9.82
C GLN A 15 -5.25 27.33 -11.28
N ALA A 16 -4.37 26.52 -11.81
CA ALA A 16 -3.94 26.60 -13.21
C ALA A 16 -5.10 26.29 -14.16
N ALA A 17 -5.89 25.27 -13.90
CA ALA A 17 -7.05 24.92 -14.72
C ALA A 17 -8.16 25.97 -14.65
N ILE A 18 -8.42 26.56 -13.48
CA ILE A 18 -9.38 27.67 -13.33
C ILE A 18 -8.95 28.87 -14.17
N ALA A 19 -7.64 29.18 -14.20
CA ALA A 19 -7.13 30.29 -15.01
C ALA A 19 -7.26 30.02 -16.53
N GLU A 20 -7.22 28.75 -16.94
CA GLU A 20 -7.30 28.36 -18.35
C GLU A 20 -8.74 28.24 -18.86
N VAL A 21 -9.61 27.51 -18.13
CA VAL A 21 -10.96 27.19 -18.63
C VAL A 21 -12.10 27.79 -17.80
N GLY A 22 -11.79 28.40 -16.68
CA GLY A 22 -12.78 29.00 -15.75
C GLY A 22 -13.38 27.98 -14.78
N LEU A 23 -13.74 28.44 -13.58
CA LEU A 23 -14.32 27.62 -12.51
C LEU A 23 -15.64 26.98 -12.95
N ASP A 24 -16.53 27.72 -13.58
CA ASP A 24 -17.86 27.23 -13.99
C ASP A 24 -17.75 26.01 -14.92
N THR A 25 -16.77 26.04 -15.84
CA THR A 25 -16.50 24.91 -16.75
C THR A 25 -16.05 23.65 -16.00
N LEU A 26 -15.21 23.81 -14.98
CA LEU A 26 -14.73 22.67 -14.17
C LEU A 26 -15.87 22.09 -13.33
N VAL A 27 -16.69 22.93 -12.70
CA VAL A 27 -17.89 22.54 -11.96
C VAL A 27 -18.90 21.82 -12.87
N GLU A 28 -19.12 22.32 -14.08
CA GLU A 28 -19.99 21.63 -15.07
C GLU A 28 -19.47 20.23 -15.42
N ARG A 29 -18.15 20.08 -15.63
CA ARG A 29 -17.53 18.80 -15.94
C ARG A 29 -17.61 17.83 -14.75
N ALA A 30 -17.35 18.32 -13.54
CA ALA A 30 -17.44 17.52 -12.31
C ALA A 30 -18.89 17.04 -12.07
N GLY A 31 -19.86 17.96 -12.11
CA GLY A 31 -21.27 17.61 -11.97
C GLY A 31 -21.78 16.66 -13.04
N ALA A 32 -21.27 16.78 -14.28
CA ALA A 32 -21.59 15.84 -15.36
C ALA A 32 -21.05 14.42 -15.09
N ALA A 33 -19.82 14.30 -14.60
CA ALA A 33 -19.23 13.02 -14.22
C ALA A 33 -20.01 12.36 -13.08
N VAL A 34 -20.38 13.13 -12.06
CA VAL A 34 -21.21 12.66 -10.94
C VAL A 34 -22.59 12.20 -11.43
N ALA A 35 -23.25 12.99 -12.28
CA ALA A 35 -24.56 12.61 -12.82
C ALA A 35 -24.50 11.34 -13.68
N HIS A 36 -23.42 11.15 -14.44
CA HIS A 36 -23.20 9.95 -15.22
C HIS A 36 -23.10 8.71 -14.33
N GLU A 37 -22.27 8.73 -13.30
CA GLU A 37 -22.11 7.65 -12.34
C GLU A 37 -23.41 7.39 -11.55
N ALA A 38 -24.13 8.45 -11.15
CA ALA A 38 -25.42 8.35 -10.48
C ALA A 38 -26.46 7.61 -11.33
N ILE A 39 -26.55 7.89 -12.63
CA ILE A 39 -27.45 7.19 -13.56
C ILE A 39 -27.07 5.71 -13.68
N GLY A 40 -25.76 5.40 -13.70
CA GLY A 40 -25.26 4.03 -13.69
C GLY A 40 -25.71 3.26 -12.43
N LEU A 41 -25.55 3.86 -11.25
CA LEU A 41 -25.97 3.28 -9.97
C LEU A 41 -27.49 3.08 -9.87
N LEU A 42 -28.26 4.00 -10.44
CA LEU A 42 -29.72 3.90 -10.46
C LEU A 42 -30.26 2.86 -11.45
N GLY A 43 -29.44 2.37 -12.37
CA GLY A 43 -29.90 1.50 -13.48
C GLY A 43 -30.85 2.20 -14.44
N GLY A 44 -30.81 3.55 -14.49
CA GLY A 44 -31.66 4.41 -15.30
C GLY A 44 -32.11 5.65 -14.50
N ALA A 45 -32.70 6.63 -15.17
CA ALA A 45 -33.01 7.91 -14.56
C ALA A 45 -34.53 8.13 -14.30
N TYR A 46 -35.38 7.75 -15.25
CA TYR A 46 -36.79 8.12 -15.21
C TYR A 46 -37.55 7.58 -13.98
N GLY A 47 -38.23 8.49 -13.29
CA GLY A 47 -39.05 8.17 -12.12
C GLY A 47 -38.28 7.92 -10.82
N LYS A 48 -36.94 7.90 -10.87
CA LYS A 48 -36.09 7.72 -9.69
C LYS A 48 -36.10 8.95 -8.78
N ARG A 49 -35.80 8.73 -7.50
CA ARG A 49 -35.71 9.79 -6.48
C ARG A 49 -34.29 9.85 -5.94
N VAL A 50 -33.70 11.03 -5.96
CA VAL A 50 -32.33 11.27 -5.47
C VAL A 50 -32.34 12.36 -4.41
N VAL A 51 -31.64 12.15 -3.32
CA VAL A 51 -31.35 13.18 -2.33
C VAL A 51 -29.92 13.64 -2.54
N VAL A 52 -29.71 14.95 -2.69
CA VAL A 52 -28.39 15.58 -2.78
C VAL A 52 -28.17 16.41 -1.53
N VAL A 53 -27.16 16.07 -0.74
CA VAL A 53 -26.72 16.89 0.40
C VAL A 53 -25.63 17.82 -0.11
N ALA A 54 -25.96 19.10 -0.38
CA ALA A 54 -25.05 20.04 -1.04
C ALA A 54 -24.60 21.16 -0.09
N GLY A 55 -23.30 21.20 0.20
CA GLY A 55 -22.66 22.26 0.98
C GLY A 55 -22.53 23.57 0.22
N ARG A 56 -21.87 24.56 0.84
CA ARG A 56 -21.69 25.91 0.29
C ARG A 56 -20.44 26.07 -0.59
N GLY A 57 -19.55 25.07 -0.62
CA GLY A 57 -18.30 25.09 -1.39
C GLY A 57 -18.47 24.46 -2.78
N HIS A 58 -17.36 24.40 -3.54
CA HIS A 58 -17.33 23.84 -4.89
C HIS A 58 -17.86 22.41 -4.97
N ASN A 59 -17.63 21.59 -3.94
CA ASN A 59 -18.20 20.24 -3.86
C ASN A 59 -19.74 20.28 -3.90
N GLY A 60 -20.34 21.25 -3.20
CA GLY A 60 -21.80 21.49 -3.25
C GLY A 60 -22.26 22.00 -4.61
N ASP A 61 -21.46 22.81 -5.29
CA ASP A 61 -21.76 23.32 -6.63
C ASP A 61 -21.74 22.17 -7.65
N ASP A 62 -20.77 21.25 -7.56
CA ASP A 62 -20.73 20.02 -8.36
C ASP A 62 -22.01 19.19 -8.15
N GLY A 63 -22.44 19.07 -6.88
CA GLY A 63 -23.69 18.38 -6.51
C GLY A 63 -24.94 19.07 -7.10
N ARG A 64 -25.02 20.40 -7.12
CA ARG A 64 -26.13 21.14 -7.71
C ARG A 64 -26.19 21.01 -9.24
N VAL A 65 -25.02 21.03 -9.89
CA VAL A 65 -24.95 20.76 -11.34
C VAL A 65 -25.39 19.34 -11.65
N ALA A 66 -24.92 18.34 -10.88
CA ALA A 66 -25.39 16.96 -11.02
C ALA A 66 -26.91 16.85 -10.82
N ALA A 67 -27.46 17.50 -9.80
CA ALA A 67 -28.89 17.58 -9.55
C ALA A 67 -29.68 18.16 -10.73
N ALA A 68 -29.20 19.25 -11.33
CA ALA A 68 -29.81 19.87 -12.51
C ALA A 68 -29.80 18.93 -13.72
N ILE A 69 -28.69 18.20 -13.95
CA ILE A 69 -28.60 17.20 -15.04
C ILE A 69 -29.56 16.05 -14.79
N LEU A 70 -29.63 15.52 -13.57
CA LEU A 70 -30.53 14.44 -13.19
C LEU A 70 -32.01 14.83 -13.37
N ARG A 71 -32.40 16.05 -12.97
CA ARG A 71 -33.77 16.57 -13.21
C ARG A 71 -34.14 16.59 -14.69
N ARG A 72 -33.22 17.06 -15.56
CA ARG A 72 -33.42 17.05 -17.01
C ARG A 72 -33.59 15.64 -17.59
N ARG A 73 -33.10 14.62 -16.88
CA ARG A 73 -33.25 13.21 -17.24
C ARG A 73 -34.47 12.53 -16.60
N GLY A 74 -35.34 13.30 -15.92
CA GLY A 74 -36.59 12.79 -15.32
C GLY A 74 -36.45 12.22 -13.91
N VAL A 75 -35.33 12.50 -13.22
CA VAL A 75 -35.13 12.15 -11.81
C VAL A 75 -35.81 13.20 -10.93
N ARG A 76 -36.47 12.77 -9.85
CA ARG A 76 -36.97 13.66 -8.80
C ARG A 76 -35.85 13.90 -7.80
N VAL A 77 -35.33 15.13 -7.77
CA VAL A 77 -34.19 15.47 -6.90
C VAL A 77 -34.64 16.38 -5.76
N THR A 78 -34.32 15.97 -4.53
CA THR A 78 -34.42 16.79 -3.31
C THR A 78 -33.04 17.25 -2.90
N GLU A 79 -32.82 18.56 -2.79
CA GLU A 79 -31.57 19.13 -2.28
C GLU A 79 -31.72 19.50 -0.81
N LEU A 80 -30.70 19.18 0.01
CA LEU A 80 -30.63 19.47 1.44
C LEU A 80 -29.32 20.22 1.77
N ASP A 81 -29.40 21.18 2.66
CA ASP A 81 -28.24 21.89 3.21
C ASP A 81 -27.67 21.07 4.40
N PRO A 82 -26.36 20.83 4.48
CA PRO A 82 -25.74 20.08 5.59
C PRO A 82 -25.93 20.75 6.97
N GLY A 83 -26.22 22.05 7.02
CA GLY A 83 -26.51 22.77 8.27
C GLY A 83 -27.89 22.53 8.85
N GLY A 84 -28.81 21.83 8.13
CA GLY A 84 -30.19 21.60 8.56
C GLY A 84 -30.68 20.19 8.23
N LEU A 85 -29.83 19.17 8.34
CA LEU A 85 -30.19 17.81 7.98
C LEU A 85 -31.18 17.18 8.96
N PRO A 86 -32.17 16.41 8.46
CA PRO A 86 -32.97 15.54 9.31
C PRO A 86 -32.12 14.39 9.87
N THR A 87 -32.52 13.81 10.97
CA THR A 87 -31.86 12.62 11.53
C THR A 87 -31.82 11.44 10.54
N THR A 88 -32.87 11.29 9.74
CA THR A 88 -32.97 10.27 8.67
C THR A 88 -33.38 10.95 7.38
N LEU A 89 -32.71 10.63 6.27
CA LEU A 89 -33.05 11.15 4.96
C LEU A 89 -34.42 10.66 4.47
N PRO A 90 -35.13 11.46 3.66
CA PRO A 90 -36.38 11.02 3.06
C PRO A 90 -36.16 9.82 2.13
N ALA A 91 -37.22 9.05 1.88
CA ALA A 91 -37.18 7.88 1.02
C ALA A 91 -36.69 8.25 -0.40
N CYS A 92 -35.60 7.60 -0.84
CA CYS A 92 -34.93 7.84 -2.11
C CYS A 92 -34.32 6.55 -2.66
N ASP A 93 -33.87 6.58 -3.90
CA ASP A 93 -33.22 5.47 -4.58
C ASP A 93 -31.67 5.63 -4.62
N LEU A 94 -31.17 6.86 -4.37
CA LEU A 94 -29.75 7.19 -4.27
C LEU A 94 -29.58 8.45 -3.41
N VAL A 95 -28.49 8.49 -2.64
CA VAL A 95 -28.00 9.70 -1.98
C VAL A 95 -26.71 10.17 -2.68
N ILE A 96 -26.61 11.47 -2.95
CA ILE A 96 -25.38 12.11 -3.40
C ILE A 96 -24.87 12.97 -2.24
N ASP A 97 -23.68 12.61 -1.73
CA ASP A 97 -22.97 13.37 -0.72
C ASP A 97 -22.06 14.40 -1.40
N ALA A 98 -22.48 15.63 -1.33
CA ALA A 98 -21.80 16.83 -1.81
C ALA A 98 -21.62 17.86 -0.67
N ALA A 99 -21.67 17.41 0.59
CA ALA A 99 -21.65 18.31 1.73
C ALA A 99 -20.27 18.95 1.91
N TYR A 100 -19.22 18.16 1.87
CA TYR A 100 -17.84 18.62 2.04
C TYR A 100 -16.89 17.83 1.13
N GLY A 101 -15.89 18.49 0.55
CA GLY A 101 -14.80 17.89 -0.22
C GLY A 101 -13.47 17.96 0.54
N THR A 102 -12.35 17.99 -0.19
CA THR A 102 -10.97 18.01 0.35
C THR A 102 -10.69 19.15 1.34
N GLY A 103 -11.48 20.20 1.33
CA GLY A 103 -11.37 21.34 2.26
C GLY A 103 -11.95 21.10 3.64
N PHE A 104 -12.57 19.96 3.92
CA PHE A 104 -13.24 19.68 5.19
C PHE A 104 -12.30 19.83 6.39
N ARG A 105 -12.83 20.44 7.46
CA ARG A 105 -12.19 20.57 8.77
C ARG A 105 -13.28 20.55 9.85
N GLY A 106 -13.03 19.87 10.94
CA GLY A 106 -13.92 19.84 12.10
C GLY A 106 -14.78 18.58 12.17
N GLU A 107 -16.00 18.74 12.64
CA GLU A 107 -16.94 17.66 12.87
C GLU A 107 -18.06 17.67 11.83
N TYR A 108 -18.50 16.51 11.41
CA TYR A 108 -19.65 16.30 10.57
C TYR A 108 -20.35 15.02 10.97
N ARG A 109 -21.66 15.03 11.04
CA ARG A 109 -22.48 13.85 11.27
C ARG A 109 -23.42 13.66 10.09
N ALA A 110 -23.19 12.61 9.33
CA ALA A 110 -24.07 12.22 8.25
C ALA A 110 -25.45 11.81 8.78
N PRO A 111 -26.55 12.17 8.08
CA PRO A 111 -27.88 11.67 8.40
C PRO A 111 -27.99 10.17 8.09
N ALA A 112 -28.87 9.48 8.79
CA ALA A 112 -29.13 8.08 8.50
C ALA A 112 -29.71 7.93 7.07
N VAL A 113 -29.08 7.06 6.29
CA VAL A 113 -29.51 6.69 4.94
C VAL A 113 -30.49 5.53 5.03
N PRO A 114 -31.61 5.56 4.26
CA PRO A 114 -32.55 4.43 4.24
C PRO A 114 -31.85 3.11 3.84
N LEU A 115 -32.28 2.02 4.43
CA LEU A 115 -31.68 0.70 4.23
C LEU A 115 -31.68 0.30 2.74
N GLY A 116 -30.54 -0.17 2.24
CA GLY A 116 -30.36 -0.62 0.86
C GLY A 116 -30.19 0.48 -0.17
N VAL A 117 -30.17 1.75 0.25
CA VAL A 117 -29.91 2.89 -0.64
C VAL A 117 -28.40 3.12 -0.76
N SER A 118 -27.92 3.20 -2.00
CA SER A 118 -26.52 3.53 -2.29
C SER A 118 -26.21 5.00 -2.00
N VAL A 119 -24.96 5.27 -1.61
CA VAL A 119 -24.41 6.62 -1.42
C VAL A 119 -23.31 6.85 -2.43
N LEU A 120 -23.39 7.94 -3.20
CA LEU A 120 -22.35 8.43 -4.09
C LEU A 120 -21.73 9.66 -3.47
N ALA A 121 -20.46 9.59 -3.08
CA ALA A 121 -19.72 10.73 -2.57
C ALA A 121 -19.01 11.48 -3.71
N ILE A 122 -19.04 12.81 -3.65
CA ILE A 122 -18.31 13.69 -4.58
C ILE A 122 -16.96 14.01 -3.97
N ASP A 123 -15.90 13.76 -4.73
CA ASP A 123 -14.49 14.04 -4.43
C ASP A 123 -13.93 13.19 -3.29
N ILE A 124 -14.51 13.26 -2.10
CA ILE A 124 -14.18 12.48 -0.93
C ILE A 124 -15.44 12.34 -0.05
N PRO A 125 -15.66 11.21 0.64
CA PRO A 125 -16.76 11.11 1.61
C PRO A 125 -16.69 12.21 2.66
N SER A 126 -17.80 12.92 2.87
CA SER A 126 -17.84 14.01 3.86
C SER A 126 -17.51 13.52 5.25
N GLY A 127 -16.59 14.21 5.91
CA GLY A 127 -16.06 13.80 7.21
C GLY A 127 -14.75 13.02 7.17
N LEU A 128 -14.24 12.67 5.99
CA LEU A 128 -12.95 12.01 5.80
C LEU A 128 -11.87 13.05 5.46
N ASP A 129 -10.70 12.98 6.10
CA ASP A 129 -9.56 13.84 5.75
C ASP A 129 -8.86 13.33 4.48
N ALA A 130 -8.66 14.23 3.53
CA ALA A 130 -8.18 13.90 2.19
C ALA A 130 -6.72 13.42 2.13
N ASP A 131 -5.88 13.81 3.09
CA ASP A 131 -4.47 13.49 3.09
C ASP A 131 -4.13 12.29 4.00
N THR A 132 -4.83 12.16 5.13
CA THR A 132 -4.56 11.12 6.12
C THR A 132 -5.52 9.93 6.08
N GLY A 133 -6.76 10.15 5.59
CA GLY A 133 -7.83 9.16 5.66
C GLY A 133 -8.42 8.99 7.07
N LEU A 134 -8.15 9.90 7.99
CA LEU A 134 -8.80 9.90 9.31
C LEU A 134 -10.22 10.42 9.18
N ALA A 135 -11.18 9.67 9.67
CA ALA A 135 -12.58 10.04 9.66
C ALA A 135 -13.02 10.69 10.98
N CYS A 136 -13.90 11.69 10.91
CA CYS A 136 -14.62 12.15 12.09
C CYS A 136 -15.73 11.17 12.47
N GLU A 137 -16.22 11.26 13.71
CA GLU A 137 -17.37 10.46 14.15
C GLU A 137 -18.61 10.81 13.30
N GLY A 138 -19.15 9.83 12.59
CA GLY A 138 -20.30 10.01 11.71
C GLY A 138 -19.97 10.47 10.30
N ALA A 139 -18.74 10.27 9.83
CA ALA A 139 -18.38 10.44 8.42
C ALA A 139 -19.26 9.59 7.49
N VAL A 140 -19.42 10.03 6.26
CA VAL A 140 -20.20 9.32 5.23
C VAL A 140 -19.52 8.00 4.85
N SER A 141 -20.31 6.93 4.81
CA SER A 141 -19.90 5.67 4.17
C SER A 141 -20.51 5.62 2.77
N ALA A 142 -19.68 5.76 1.76
CA ALA A 142 -20.08 5.77 0.36
C ALA A 142 -20.06 4.36 -0.26
N THR A 143 -20.99 4.11 -1.19
CA THR A 143 -20.93 2.94 -2.08
C THR A 143 -19.94 3.18 -3.21
N VAL A 144 -19.91 4.43 -3.70
CA VAL A 144 -19.00 4.90 -4.75
C VAL A 144 -18.55 6.31 -4.42
N THR A 145 -17.28 6.59 -4.65
CA THR A 145 -16.72 7.95 -4.60
C THR A 145 -16.25 8.35 -5.99
N VAL A 146 -16.79 9.45 -6.53
CA VAL A 146 -16.28 10.08 -7.76
C VAL A 146 -15.30 11.17 -7.35
N THR A 147 -14.00 10.88 -7.47
CA THR A 147 -12.94 11.83 -7.10
C THR A 147 -12.42 12.57 -8.31
N MET A 148 -12.15 13.87 -8.15
CA MET A 148 -11.81 14.77 -9.25
C MET A 148 -10.30 14.79 -9.51
N ALA A 149 -9.91 14.80 -10.79
CA ALA A 149 -8.55 14.92 -11.32
C ALA A 149 -7.60 13.78 -10.97
N ALA A 150 -7.43 13.41 -9.69
CA ALA A 150 -6.52 12.36 -9.24
C ALA A 150 -7.00 11.72 -7.93
N LEU A 151 -6.40 10.57 -7.59
CA LEU A 151 -6.59 9.92 -6.29
C LEU A 151 -6.01 10.79 -5.17
N LYS A 152 -6.69 10.79 -4.01
CA LYS A 152 -6.21 11.41 -2.78
C LYS A 152 -5.70 10.34 -1.81
N PRO A 153 -4.64 10.62 -1.04
CA PRO A 153 -4.11 9.66 -0.06
C PRO A 153 -5.18 9.14 0.90
N GLY A 154 -6.06 10.04 1.38
CA GLY A 154 -7.10 9.71 2.34
C GLY A 154 -8.16 8.73 1.83
N LEU A 155 -8.34 8.59 0.52
CA LEU A 155 -9.21 7.55 -0.06
C LEU A 155 -8.60 6.15 0.04
N LEU A 156 -7.26 6.07 0.18
CA LEU A 156 -6.46 4.86 0.08
C LEU A 156 -5.89 4.39 1.42
N MET A 157 -5.93 5.23 2.45
CA MET A 157 -5.33 4.97 3.77
C MET A 157 -6.32 5.24 4.91
N GLY A 158 -5.97 4.87 6.11
CA GLY A 158 -6.79 5.08 7.31
C GLY A 158 -8.16 4.42 7.19
N ASP A 159 -9.21 5.20 7.44
CA ASP A 159 -10.61 4.77 7.32
C ASP A 159 -11.13 4.86 5.87
N GLY A 160 -10.36 5.52 4.98
CA GLY A 160 -10.75 5.76 3.59
C GLY A 160 -11.18 4.51 2.82
N PRO A 161 -10.41 3.40 2.81
CA PRO A 161 -10.83 2.18 2.10
C PRO A 161 -12.16 1.60 2.58
N ALA A 162 -12.54 1.81 3.83
CA ALA A 162 -13.82 1.36 4.38
C ALA A 162 -14.98 2.33 4.05
N LEU A 163 -14.69 3.61 3.87
CA LEU A 163 -15.69 4.67 3.68
C LEU A 163 -15.88 5.08 2.23
N ALA A 164 -14.86 4.98 1.38
CA ALA A 164 -14.91 5.47 -0.01
C ALA A 164 -15.68 4.55 -0.97
N GLY A 165 -15.83 3.29 -0.64
CA GLY A 165 -16.40 2.30 -1.56
C GLY A 165 -15.57 2.15 -2.85
N ARG A 166 -16.24 1.96 -3.99
CA ARG A 166 -15.56 1.94 -5.30
C ARG A 166 -15.17 3.36 -5.71
N ILE A 167 -13.89 3.58 -5.96
CA ILE A 167 -13.36 4.88 -6.36
C ILE A 167 -13.36 5.00 -7.88
N VAL A 168 -13.90 6.11 -8.40
CA VAL A 168 -13.88 6.49 -9.81
C VAL A 168 -13.16 7.82 -9.93
N VAL A 169 -12.07 7.87 -10.69
CA VAL A 169 -11.35 9.13 -10.98
C VAL A 169 -11.98 9.78 -12.19
N ALA A 170 -12.51 11.00 -12.03
CA ALA A 170 -13.06 11.80 -13.11
C ALA A 170 -12.02 12.81 -13.61
N PRO A 171 -11.46 12.65 -14.84
CA PRO A 171 -10.50 13.59 -15.40
C PRO A 171 -11.25 14.82 -15.96
N ILE A 172 -11.64 15.74 -15.08
CA ILE A 172 -12.45 16.91 -15.45
C ILE A 172 -11.71 17.95 -16.30
N GLY A 173 -10.56 17.58 -16.85
CA GLY A 173 -9.72 18.43 -17.70
C GLY A 173 -8.64 19.18 -16.92
N ILE A 174 -8.39 18.79 -15.69
CA ILE A 174 -7.28 19.28 -14.88
C ILE A 174 -6.02 18.47 -15.22
N ALA A 175 -5.01 19.13 -15.76
CA ALA A 175 -3.70 18.53 -15.97
C ALA A 175 -2.95 18.49 -14.64
N VAL A 176 -2.85 17.31 -14.04
CA VAL A 176 -2.08 17.13 -12.81
C VAL A 176 -0.63 16.82 -13.17
N ALA A 177 0.30 17.59 -12.60
CA ALA A 177 1.73 17.33 -12.80
C ALA A 177 2.11 15.93 -12.29
N ALA A 178 3.23 15.38 -12.76
CA ALA A 178 3.72 14.12 -12.24
C ALA A 178 3.98 14.25 -10.73
N GLY A 179 3.20 13.55 -9.93
CA GLY A 179 3.35 13.53 -8.48
C GLY A 179 4.51 12.64 -8.02
N ASN A 180 4.73 12.63 -6.72
CA ASN A 180 5.73 11.78 -6.09
C ASN A 180 5.13 10.56 -5.37
N ALA A 181 3.83 10.29 -5.58
CA ALA A 181 3.15 9.11 -5.05
C ALA A 181 2.27 8.45 -6.11
N TRP A 182 2.18 7.11 -6.08
CA TRP A 182 1.38 6.33 -7.02
C TRP A 182 0.72 5.14 -6.33
N LEU A 183 -0.48 4.81 -6.77
CA LEU A 183 -1.15 3.56 -6.46
C LEU A 183 -0.62 2.45 -7.39
N VAL A 184 -0.20 1.33 -6.82
CA VAL A 184 0.19 0.12 -7.56
C VAL A 184 -1.05 -0.65 -8.00
N GLU A 185 -1.05 -1.12 -9.24
CA GLU A 185 -2.16 -1.84 -9.87
C GLU A 185 -1.72 -3.20 -10.44
N ASP A 186 -2.69 -4.05 -10.76
CA ASP A 186 -2.42 -5.38 -11.34
C ASP A 186 -1.62 -5.30 -12.67
N SER A 187 -1.83 -4.24 -13.47
CA SER A 187 -1.08 -3.97 -14.71
C SER A 187 0.42 -3.76 -14.48
N ASP A 188 0.81 -3.33 -13.27
CA ASP A 188 2.22 -3.13 -12.94
C ASP A 188 2.96 -4.45 -12.75
N ILE A 189 2.26 -5.55 -12.42
CA ILE A 189 2.87 -6.88 -12.29
C ILE A 189 3.53 -7.30 -13.61
N ALA A 190 2.81 -7.17 -14.71
CA ALA A 190 3.35 -7.53 -16.03
C ALA A 190 4.46 -6.57 -16.49
N SER A 191 4.31 -5.27 -16.18
CA SER A 191 5.22 -4.23 -16.67
C SER A 191 6.54 -4.16 -15.89
N TRP A 192 6.53 -4.43 -14.57
CA TRP A 192 7.72 -4.31 -13.73
C TRP A 192 8.47 -5.62 -13.53
N LEU A 193 7.77 -6.75 -13.60
CA LEU A 193 8.38 -8.05 -13.36
C LEU A 193 8.99 -8.61 -14.68
N PRO A 194 10.33 -8.70 -14.79
CA PRO A 194 10.96 -9.17 -16.03
C PRO A 194 10.45 -10.56 -16.47
N ALA A 195 10.20 -10.73 -17.75
CA ALA A 195 9.93 -12.04 -18.33
C ALA A 195 11.18 -12.93 -18.24
N ARG A 196 10.97 -14.24 -18.14
CA ARG A 196 12.07 -15.21 -18.29
C ARG A 196 12.28 -15.45 -19.78
N ASP A 197 13.51 -15.28 -20.26
CA ASP A 197 13.90 -15.67 -21.61
C ASP A 197 14.19 -17.18 -21.70
N ARG A 198 14.35 -17.71 -22.91
CA ARG A 198 14.62 -19.14 -23.16
C ARG A 198 15.97 -19.60 -22.61
N GLU A 199 16.93 -18.67 -22.45
CA GLU A 199 18.28 -18.97 -22.00
C GLU A 199 18.47 -18.70 -20.49
N THR A 200 17.38 -18.33 -19.79
CA THR A 200 17.41 -18.08 -18.34
C THR A 200 17.82 -19.34 -17.58
N ASN A 201 18.86 -19.23 -16.79
CA ASN A 201 19.27 -20.29 -15.85
C ASN A 201 18.96 -19.88 -14.41
N LYS A 202 18.96 -20.87 -13.51
CA LYS A 202 18.56 -20.70 -12.11
C LYS A 202 19.37 -19.62 -11.35
N TRP A 203 20.60 -19.37 -11.73
CA TRP A 203 21.49 -18.42 -11.02
C TRP A 203 21.19 -16.95 -11.39
N ARG A 204 20.48 -16.70 -12.49
CA ARG A 204 20.10 -15.33 -12.87
C ARG A 204 19.13 -14.66 -11.91
N SER A 205 18.40 -15.45 -11.13
CA SER A 205 17.47 -14.97 -10.10
C SER A 205 17.62 -15.77 -8.80
N ALA A 206 18.86 -16.11 -8.46
CA ALA A 206 19.16 -16.80 -7.20
C ALA A 206 19.14 -15.83 -6.03
N CYS A 207 18.58 -16.24 -4.90
CA CYS A 207 18.64 -15.46 -3.66
C CYS A 207 19.06 -16.32 -2.46
N VAL A 208 19.60 -15.67 -1.45
CA VAL A 208 19.88 -16.25 -0.14
C VAL A 208 18.79 -15.80 0.83
N VAL A 209 18.24 -16.72 1.58
CA VAL A 209 17.31 -16.47 2.70
C VAL A 209 18.01 -16.84 3.99
N VAL A 210 18.27 -15.86 4.85
CA VAL A 210 18.82 -16.06 6.20
C VAL A 210 17.71 -15.74 7.19
N ALA A 211 17.06 -16.79 7.65
CA ALA A 211 15.86 -16.66 8.47
C ALA A 211 15.70 -17.89 9.38
N GLY A 212 14.90 -17.76 10.42
CA GLY A 212 14.67 -18.81 11.39
C GLY A 212 15.84 -19.03 12.34
N SER A 213 15.58 -19.87 13.32
CA SER A 213 16.52 -20.36 14.33
C SER A 213 16.02 -21.72 14.82
N PRO A 214 16.82 -22.51 15.56
CA PRO A 214 16.32 -23.72 16.19
C PRO A 214 15.04 -23.47 16.98
N GLY A 215 13.95 -24.19 16.65
CA GLY A 215 12.59 -23.98 17.18
C GLY A 215 11.74 -22.94 16.41
N MET A 216 12.31 -22.15 15.50
CA MET A 216 11.59 -21.18 14.66
C MET A 216 11.83 -21.38 13.16
N ILE A 217 11.91 -22.61 12.72
CA ILE A 217 12.15 -22.97 11.29
C ILE A 217 10.99 -22.51 10.38
N GLY A 218 9.79 -22.31 10.95
CA GLY A 218 8.61 -21.87 10.22
C GLY A 218 8.82 -20.56 9.45
N ALA A 219 9.45 -19.55 10.05
CA ALA A 219 9.74 -18.28 9.42
C ALA A 219 10.65 -18.43 8.18
N ALA A 220 11.70 -19.24 8.31
CA ALA A 220 12.59 -19.56 7.19
C ALA A 220 11.85 -20.30 6.07
N ARG A 221 10.97 -21.24 6.42
CA ARG A 221 10.15 -22.00 5.46
C ARG A 221 9.22 -21.06 4.68
N PHE A 222 8.51 -20.14 5.34
CA PHE A 222 7.59 -19.21 4.68
C PHE A 222 8.33 -18.30 3.71
N SER A 223 9.42 -17.65 4.14
CA SER A 223 10.23 -16.81 3.27
C SER A 223 10.81 -17.57 2.07
N THR A 224 11.31 -18.78 2.31
CA THR A 224 11.90 -19.64 1.27
C THR A 224 10.86 -20.08 0.24
N SER A 225 9.73 -20.61 0.68
CA SER A 225 8.64 -21.06 -0.17
C SER A 225 8.06 -19.90 -0.99
N ALA A 226 7.87 -18.75 -0.36
CA ALA A 226 7.39 -17.55 -1.04
C ALA A 226 8.38 -17.05 -2.10
N ALA A 227 9.68 -17.07 -1.83
CA ALA A 227 10.68 -16.70 -2.82
C ALA A 227 10.66 -17.62 -4.05
N GLN A 228 10.52 -18.93 -3.84
CA GLN A 228 10.38 -19.91 -4.93
C GLN A 228 9.13 -19.63 -5.77
N ARG A 229 7.98 -19.47 -5.14
CA ARG A 229 6.70 -19.23 -5.81
C ARG A 229 6.60 -17.84 -6.47
N ALA A 230 7.34 -16.84 -5.96
CA ALA A 230 7.49 -15.53 -6.62
C ALA A 230 8.50 -15.54 -7.77
N GLY A 231 9.13 -16.70 -8.05
CA GLY A 231 9.93 -16.91 -9.23
C GLY A 231 11.42 -16.72 -9.04
N ALA A 232 11.97 -16.89 -7.84
CA ALA A 232 13.40 -17.11 -7.67
C ALA A 232 13.81 -18.40 -8.41
N GLY A 233 14.92 -18.34 -9.15
CA GLY A 233 15.42 -19.50 -9.90
C GLY A 233 16.13 -20.51 -9.02
N MET A 234 16.73 -20.03 -7.93
CA MET A 234 17.39 -20.81 -6.88
C MET A 234 17.22 -20.07 -5.56
N VAL A 235 16.87 -20.80 -4.52
CA VAL A 235 16.89 -20.29 -3.15
C VAL A 235 17.91 -21.07 -2.34
N ARG A 236 18.87 -20.33 -1.76
CA ARG A 236 19.79 -20.85 -0.76
C ARG A 236 19.24 -20.46 0.60
N TRP A 237 18.89 -21.42 1.45
CA TRP A 237 18.32 -21.08 2.74
C TRP A 237 19.25 -21.42 3.89
N CYS A 238 19.41 -20.48 4.78
CA CYS A 238 20.29 -20.56 5.93
C CYS A 238 19.44 -20.37 7.19
N VAL A 239 19.45 -21.37 8.06
CA VAL A 239 18.88 -21.26 9.40
C VAL A 239 20.05 -21.32 10.39
N PRO A 240 20.46 -20.19 10.99
CA PRO A 240 21.62 -20.17 11.88
C PRO A 240 21.48 -21.15 13.03
N GLY A 241 22.45 -22.05 13.13
CA GLY A 241 22.51 -23.08 14.17
C GLY A 241 21.68 -24.33 13.93
N ALA A 242 20.92 -24.42 12.84
CA ALA A 242 20.25 -25.68 12.47
C ALA A 242 21.09 -26.48 11.49
N SER A 243 21.06 -27.82 11.63
CA SER A 243 21.60 -28.71 10.62
C SER A 243 20.71 -28.76 9.38
N PRO A 244 21.27 -28.92 8.16
CA PRO A 244 20.48 -29.14 6.95
C PRO A 244 19.48 -30.29 7.07
N ASP A 245 19.82 -31.34 7.82
CA ASP A 245 18.96 -32.51 8.01
C ASP A 245 17.72 -32.23 8.91
N GLU A 246 17.76 -31.13 9.67
CA GLU A 246 16.61 -30.66 10.48
C GLU A 246 15.61 -29.86 9.66
N LEU A 247 15.98 -29.47 8.43
CA LEU A 247 15.12 -28.65 7.57
C LEU A 247 14.20 -29.57 6.75
N PRO A 248 12.92 -29.16 6.57
CA PRO A 248 11.99 -29.95 5.77
C PRO A 248 12.45 -30.02 4.31
N ALA A 249 12.13 -31.12 3.65
CA ALA A 249 12.41 -31.30 2.23
C ALA A 249 11.78 -30.16 1.41
N SER A 250 12.56 -29.58 0.50
CA SER A 250 12.17 -28.43 -0.32
C SER A 250 13.05 -28.40 -1.58
N GLU A 251 12.60 -27.69 -2.59
CA GLU A 251 13.41 -27.35 -3.78
C GLU A 251 14.51 -26.31 -3.46
N ALA A 252 14.47 -25.69 -2.31
CA ALA A 252 15.55 -24.82 -1.83
C ALA A 252 16.74 -25.67 -1.36
N VAL A 253 17.92 -25.14 -1.56
CA VAL A 253 19.15 -25.83 -1.17
C VAL A 253 19.67 -25.23 0.14
N ALA A 254 19.69 -26.05 1.19
CA ALA A 254 20.18 -25.64 2.48
C ALA A 254 21.68 -25.28 2.44
N LEU A 255 22.04 -24.24 3.17
CA LEU A 255 23.42 -23.83 3.42
C LEU A 255 23.65 -23.87 4.93
N SER A 256 24.54 -24.76 5.36
CA SER A 256 24.92 -24.85 6.77
C SER A 256 25.69 -23.61 7.19
N VAL A 257 25.21 -22.97 8.25
CA VAL A 257 25.86 -21.80 8.86
C VAL A 257 25.91 -21.97 10.39
N PRO A 258 26.93 -21.45 11.06
CA PRO A 258 26.97 -21.50 12.52
C PRO A 258 25.84 -20.68 13.15
N ALA A 259 25.55 -20.94 14.42
CA ALA A 259 24.49 -20.23 15.16
C ALA A 259 24.79 -18.73 15.34
N THR A 260 26.06 -18.36 15.33
CA THR A 260 26.59 -16.98 15.36
C THR A 260 27.75 -16.89 14.37
N ASP A 261 28.18 -15.67 14.08
CA ASP A 261 29.34 -15.42 13.19
C ASP A 261 29.23 -16.04 11.78
N PHE A 262 28.01 -16.07 11.25
CA PHE A 262 27.68 -16.67 9.96
C PHE A 262 27.90 -15.71 8.76
N ALA A 263 28.33 -14.47 8.99
CA ALA A 263 28.40 -13.45 7.94
C ALA A 263 29.35 -13.87 6.80
N ASP A 264 30.54 -14.39 7.08
CA ASP A 264 31.51 -14.79 6.05
C ASP A 264 31.00 -15.87 5.11
N VAL A 265 30.31 -16.87 5.67
CA VAL A 265 29.75 -17.99 4.88
C VAL A 265 28.68 -17.44 3.93
N VAL A 266 27.79 -16.58 4.44
CA VAL A 266 26.70 -16.01 3.65
C VAL A 266 27.26 -15.03 2.59
N LEU A 267 28.20 -14.16 2.93
CA LEU A 267 28.88 -13.26 1.96
C LEU A 267 29.56 -14.03 0.83
N GLY A 268 30.19 -15.17 1.17
CA GLY A 268 30.77 -16.08 0.18
C GLY A 268 29.74 -16.61 -0.82
N GLU A 269 28.56 -17.02 -0.33
CA GLU A 269 27.46 -17.53 -1.19
C GLU A 269 26.80 -16.40 -2.00
N LEU A 270 26.72 -15.18 -1.48
CA LEU A 270 26.12 -14.04 -2.17
C LEU A 270 26.83 -13.66 -3.47
N ARG A 271 28.11 -14.03 -3.66
CA ARG A 271 28.83 -13.85 -4.94
C ARG A 271 28.14 -14.50 -6.13
N ARG A 272 27.32 -15.53 -5.88
CA ARG A 272 26.57 -16.28 -6.89
C ARG A 272 25.07 -15.90 -6.94
N CYS A 273 24.60 -15.15 -5.97
CA CYS A 273 23.21 -14.79 -5.81
C CYS A 273 22.98 -13.31 -6.16
N ARG A 274 21.72 -12.91 -6.25
CA ARG A 274 21.32 -11.59 -6.73
C ARG A 274 20.56 -10.78 -5.66
N ALA A 275 20.17 -11.41 -4.56
CA ALA A 275 19.49 -10.75 -3.44
C ALA A 275 19.70 -11.52 -2.14
N LEU A 276 19.54 -10.83 -1.03
CA LEU A 276 19.53 -11.35 0.32
C LEU A 276 18.22 -11.02 1.00
N VAL A 277 17.57 -12.03 1.60
CA VAL A 277 16.47 -11.89 2.55
C VAL A 277 17.03 -12.20 3.93
N ILE A 278 16.88 -11.30 4.91
CA ILE A 278 17.43 -11.50 6.24
C ILE A 278 16.47 -11.01 7.33
N GLY A 279 16.33 -11.80 8.38
CA GLY A 279 15.71 -11.37 9.62
C GLY A 279 14.54 -12.18 10.14
N PRO A 280 13.61 -12.71 9.34
CA PRO A 280 12.46 -13.43 9.86
C PRO A 280 12.86 -14.55 10.83
N GLY A 281 12.48 -14.43 12.13
CA GLY A 281 12.68 -15.45 13.15
C GLY A 281 14.13 -15.80 13.49
N ILE A 282 15.09 -14.92 13.18
CA ILE A 282 16.54 -15.21 13.37
C ILE A 282 16.99 -15.02 14.82
N GLY A 283 16.22 -14.25 15.61
CA GLY A 283 16.54 -13.88 16.99
C GLY A 283 17.53 -12.71 17.11
N LEU A 284 17.71 -12.25 18.36
CA LEU A 284 18.50 -11.06 18.69
C LEU A 284 19.68 -11.37 19.63
N LYS A 285 20.25 -12.57 19.58
CA LYS A 285 21.47 -12.88 20.33
C LYS A 285 22.64 -12.01 19.81
N PRO A 286 23.57 -11.56 20.67
CA PRO A 286 24.63 -10.62 20.28
C PRO A 286 25.42 -11.04 19.03
N GLY A 287 25.83 -12.31 18.90
CA GLY A 287 26.55 -12.78 17.71
C GLY A 287 25.68 -12.84 16.45
N VAL A 288 24.37 -13.06 16.58
CA VAL A 288 23.40 -12.97 15.48
C VAL A 288 23.28 -11.52 15.03
N VAL A 289 23.09 -10.58 15.97
CA VAL A 289 23.01 -9.13 15.68
C VAL A 289 24.26 -8.64 14.95
N ALA A 290 25.45 -9.05 15.41
CA ALA A 290 26.71 -8.69 14.75
C ALA A 290 26.76 -9.21 13.30
N SER A 291 26.37 -10.47 13.07
CA SER A 291 26.33 -11.05 11.72
C SER A 291 25.29 -10.38 10.81
N VAL A 292 24.10 -10.06 11.34
CA VAL A 292 23.06 -9.36 10.58
C VAL A 292 23.56 -7.97 10.16
N ARG A 293 24.09 -7.17 11.09
CA ARG A 293 24.63 -5.83 10.79
C ARG A 293 25.73 -5.88 9.73
N ARG A 294 26.64 -6.85 9.87
CA ARG A 294 27.73 -7.03 8.93
C ARG A 294 27.20 -7.43 7.54
N LEU A 295 26.28 -8.38 7.45
CA LEU A 295 25.65 -8.76 6.18
C LEU A 295 24.90 -7.59 5.52
N VAL A 296 24.15 -6.84 6.30
CA VAL A 296 23.47 -5.66 5.78
C VAL A 296 24.47 -4.61 5.28
N ALA A 297 25.58 -4.38 5.98
CA ALA A 297 26.57 -3.39 5.58
C ALA A 297 27.37 -3.82 4.35
N GLU A 298 27.84 -5.08 4.28
CA GLU A 298 28.84 -5.56 3.33
C GLU A 298 28.26 -6.24 2.08
N ALA A 299 26.98 -6.66 2.09
CA ALA A 299 26.39 -7.32 0.92
C ALA A 299 26.34 -6.37 -0.28
N GLU A 300 26.95 -6.77 -1.41
CA GLU A 300 26.97 -6.01 -2.66
C GLU A 300 25.71 -6.19 -3.52
N VAL A 301 24.74 -6.98 -3.03
CA VAL A 301 23.45 -7.24 -3.65
C VAL A 301 22.34 -6.49 -2.90
N PRO A 302 21.14 -6.29 -3.51
CA PRO A 302 19.97 -5.80 -2.79
C PRO A 302 19.64 -6.69 -1.59
N VAL A 303 19.29 -6.06 -0.47
CA VAL A 303 18.94 -6.73 0.78
C VAL A 303 17.55 -6.32 1.20
N ILE A 304 16.71 -7.29 1.57
CA ILE A 304 15.50 -7.04 2.34
C ILE A 304 15.73 -7.43 3.80
N VAL A 305 15.40 -6.53 4.71
CA VAL A 305 15.52 -6.69 6.17
C VAL A 305 14.14 -6.61 6.80
N ASP A 306 13.74 -7.64 7.53
CA ASP A 306 12.43 -7.73 8.18
C ASP A 306 12.55 -8.29 9.61
N ALA A 307 11.52 -8.09 10.40
CA ALA A 307 11.33 -8.70 11.73
C ALA A 307 12.56 -8.52 12.66
N ASP A 308 13.15 -9.61 13.18
CA ASP A 308 14.33 -9.53 14.04
C ASP A 308 15.53 -8.88 13.35
N GLY A 309 15.61 -8.93 12.02
CA GLY A 309 16.62 -8.20 11.25
C GLY A 309 16.52 -6.69 11.44
N LEU A 310 15.30 -6.13 11.47
CA LEU A 310 15.07 -4.73 11.79
C LEU A 310 15.46 -4.42 13.24
N GLY A 311 15.11 -5.33 14.17
CA GLY A 311 15.55 -5.25 15.57
C GLY A 311 17.08 -5.24 15.72
N ALA A 312 17.77 -6.02 14.90
CA ALA A 312 19.24 -6.09 14.91
C ALA A 312 19.89 -4.78 14.40
N LEU A 313 19.26 -4.02 13.51
CA LEU A 313 19.75 -2.70 13.09
C LEU A 313 19.79 -1.71 14.26
N GLY A 314 18.82 -1.82 15.18
CA GLY A 314 18.69 -0.92 16.34
C GLY A 314 17.96 0.39 16.01
N PRO A 315 18.04 1.40 16.91
CA PRO A 315 17.43 2.71 16.69
C PRO A 315 18.11 3.49 15.57
N LEU A 316 17.53 4.63 15.19
CA LEU A 316 17.84 5.41 14.00
C LEU A 316 19.34 5.62 13.76
N ASP A 317 20.08 6.06 14.77
CA ASP A 317 21.49 6.38 14.61
C ASP A 317 22.33 5.12 14.29
N GLN A 318 22.06 4.01 14.99
CA GLN A 318 22.73 2.74 14.74
C GLN A 318 22.37 2.14 13.37
N ALA A 319 21.08 2.17 13.01
CA ALA A 319 20.62 1.70 11.71
C ALA A 319 21.24 2.52 10.57
N ARG A 320 21.37 3.85 10.75
CA ARG A 320 22.03 4.74 9.81
C ARG A 320 23.51 4.39 9.60
N GLU A 321 24.25 4.12 10.67
CA GLU A 321 25.65 3.70 10.58
C GLU A 321 25.82 2.41 9.77
N VAL A 322 24.95 1.41 10.02
CA VAL A 322 24.99 0.14 9.30
C VAL A 322 24.68 0.33 7.80
N LEU A 323 23.79 1.24 7.46
CA LEU A 323 23.31 1.48 6.10
C LEU A 323 24.18 2.46 5.29
N ALA A 324 24.99 3.31 5.95
CA ALA A 324 25.68 4.46 5.35
C ALA A 324 26.64 4.11 4.19
N GLY A 325 27.22 2.93 4.17
CA GLY A 325 28.19 2.51 3.15
C GLY A 325 27.59 1.80 1.94
N ARG A 326 26.27 1.59 1.90
CA ARG A 326 25.67 0.77 0.86
C ARG A 326 25.56 1.49 -0.50
N LYS A 327 26.01 0.80 -1.55
CA LYS A 327 25.87 1.26 -2.94
C LYS A 327 24.51 0.92 -3.52
N VAL A 328 23.88 -0.16 -3.04
CA VAL A 328 22.53 -0.60 -3.41
C VAL A 328 21.62 -0.42 -2.21
N PRO A 329 20.50 0.31 -2.30
CA PRO A 329 19.60 0.52 -1.18
C PRO A 329 19.09 -0.79 -0.57
N ALA A 330 19.02 -0.85 0.75
CA ALA A 330 18.28 -1.89 1.44
C ALA A 330 16.78 -1.60 1.40
N VAL A 331 15.96 -2.65 1.47
CA VAL A 331 14.52 -2.57 1.68
C VAL A 331 14.23 -2.97 3.12
N LEU A 332 13.63 -2.09 3.87
CA LEU A 332 13.19 -2.32 5.25
C LEU A 332 11.67 -2.44 5.27
N THR A 333 11.13 -3.44 5.97
CA THR A 333 9.69 -3.74 5.96
C THR A 333 9.05 -3.62 7.35
N PRO A 334 9.15 -2.46 8.03
CA PRO A 334 8.61 -2.31 9.37
C PRO A 334 7.08 -2.29 9.39
N HIS A 335 6.46 -2.95 10.38
CA HIS A 335 5.13 -2.60 10.87
C HIS A 335 5.24 -1.42 11.87
N ASP A 336 4.12 -0.88 12.35
CA ASP A 336 4.11 0.33 13.17
C ASP A 336 5.03 0.23 14.41
N GLY A 337 5.03 -0.90 15.13
CA GLY A 337 5.91 -1.08 16.28
C GLY A 337 7.40 -1.26 15.93
N GLU A 338 7.73 -1.79 14.76
CA GLU A 338 9.10 -1.86 14.24
C GLU A 338 9.54 -0.49 13.74
N TYR A 339 8.64 0.25 13.09
CA TYR A 339 8.87 1.64 12.69
C TYR A 339 9.21 2.52 13.90
N GLU A 340 8.42 2.44 14.97
CA GLU A 340 8.63 3.20 16.20
C GLU A 340 10.04 2.96 16.79
N ARG A 341 10.49 1.70 16.81
CA ARG A 341 11.84 1.35 17.27
C ARG A 341 12.93 1.89 16.34
N LEU A 342 12.77 1.74 15.02
CA LEU A 342 13.73 2.23 14.03
C LEU A 342 13.80 3.76 13.99
N ALA A 343 12.68 4.45 14.15
CA ALA A 343 12.61 5.91 14.15
C ALA A 343 13.00 6.55 15.48
N SER A 344 13.14 5.75 16.55
CA SER A 344 13.51 6.25 17.87
C SER A 344 14.93 6.82 17.86
N THR A 345 15.10 7.91 18.62
CA THR A 345 16.41 8.54 18.86
C THR A 345 16.76 8.47 20.34
N ALA A 346 18.05 8.63 20.66
CA ALA A 346 18.51 8.69 22.06
C ALA A 346 17.87 9.83 22.86
N SER A 347 17.39 10.87 22.20
CA SER A 347 16.75 12.05 22.82
C SER A 347 15.29 11.82 23.21
N GLY A 348 14.68 10.70 22.81
CA GLY A 348 13.24 10.44 22.98
C GLY A 348 12.41 11.24 21.95
N GLY A 349 11.11 11.06 22.00
CA GLY A 349 10.13 11.73 21.14
C GLY A 349 9.07 10.73 20.67
N ASP A 350 7.93 11.23 20.17
CA ASP A 350 6.93 10.36 19.54
C ASP A 350 7.44 9.96 18.14
N SER A 351 7.81 8.69 18.02
CA SER A 351 8.34 8.11 16.78
C SER A 351 7.33 7.24 16.05
N ARG A 352 6.05 7.28 16.43
CA ARG A 352 4.97 6.58 15.73
C ARG A 352 4.72 7.17 14.34
N PRO A 353 4.25 6.35 13.38
CA PRO A 353 4.04 6.85 12.01
C PRO A 353 2.91 7.89 11.88
N GLY A 354 2.03 8.03 12.89
CA GLY A 354 0.93 9.00 12.87
C GLY A 354 -0.10 8.73 11.76
N GLY A 355 -0.98 9.72 11.52
CA GLY A 355 -2.00 9.64 10.46
C GLY A 355 -1.42 9.82 9.05
N ASP A 356 -0.41 10.67 8.89
CA ASP A 356 0.28 10.84 7.59
C ASP A 356 1.37 9.77 7.40
N ARG A 357 0.95 8.59 6.98
CA ARG A 357 1.86 7.44 6.75
C ARG A 357 2.81 7.66 5.58
N ILE A 358 2.45 8.47 4.59
CA ILE A 358 3.34 8.81 3.46
C ILE A 358 4.50 9.66 3.95
N ALA A 359 4.22 10.72 4.71
CA ALA A 359 5.27 11.55 5.29
C ALA A 359 6.15 10.75 6.25
N ALA A 360 5.58 9.88 7.08
CA ALA A 360 6.31 9.01 7.98
C ALA A 360 7.28 8.07 7.23
N ALA A 361 6.79 7.35 6.21
CA ALA A 361 7.62 6.45 5.41
C ALA A 361 8.74 7.20 4.67
N ARG A 362 8.45 8.38 4.09
CA ARG A 362 9.42 9.25 3.43
C ARG A 362 10.50 9.76 4.39
N SER A 363 10.10 10.21 5.57
CA SER A 363 11.02 10.73 6.58
C SER A 363 12.01 9.65 7.03
N LEU A 364 11.54 8.45 7.34
CA LEU A 364 12.40 7.35 7.74
C LEU A 364 13.29 6.87 6.58
N ALA A 365 12.76 6.77 5.36
CA ALA A 365 13.53 6.41 4.17
C ALA A 365 14.66 7.38 3.90
N HIS A 366 14.38 8.69 4.00
CA HIS A 366 15.37 9.74 3.86
C HIS A 366 16.46 9.67 4.94
N ALA A 367 16.03 9.54 6.21
CA ALA A 367 16.94 9.50 7.35
C ALA A 367 17.89 8.29 7.32
N LEU A 368 17.44 7.15 6.81
CA LEU A 368 18.23 5.91 6.72
C LEU A 368 18.94 5.70 5.39
N GLY A 369 18.64 6.49 4.35
CA GLY A 369 19.15 6.24 3.01
C GLY A 369 18.67 4.89 2.44
N ALA A 370 17.53 4.37 2.89
CA ALA A 370 16.99 3.05 2.57
C ALA A 370 15.56 3.14 2.09
N ILE A 371 15.08 2.12 1.38
CA ILE A 371 13.67 2.01 1.03
C ILE A 371 12.91 1.48 2.24
N VAL A 372 11.82 2.14 2.59
CA VAL A 372 10.96 1.77 3.72
C VAL A 372 9.59 1.35 3.19
N ALA A 373 9.23 0.11 3.41
CA ALA A 373 7.90 -0.43 3.20
C ALA A 373 7.15 -0.48 4.53
N LEU A 374 6.49 0.60 4.90
CA LEU A 374 5.70 0.74 6.13
C LEU A 374 4.42 -0.08 6.00
N LYS A 375 4.42 -1.26 6.62
CA LYS A 375 3.32 -2.23 6.58
C LYS A 375 2.06 -1.68 7.26
N GLY A 376 0.89 -1.99 6.70
CA GLY A 376 -0.43 -1.62 7.23
C GLY A 376 -1.54 -2.15 6.34
N SER A 377 -2.79 -1.78 6.59
CA SER A 377 -3.92 -2.08 5.69
C SER A 377 -3.63 -1.62 4.27
N THR A 378 -3.06 -0.43 4.13
CA THR A 378 -2.33 0.04 2.95
C THR A 378 -0.85 0.10 3.30
N THR A 379 -0.03 -0.62 2.55
CA THR A 379 1.42 -0.54 2.70
C THR A 379 1.95 0.65 1.90
N VAL A 380 2.68 1.54 2.58
CA VAL A 380 3.35 2.69 1.95
C VAL A 380 4.82 2.37 1.75
N VAL A 381 5.30 2.39 0.52
CA VAL A 381 6.71 2.14 0.18
C VAL A 381 7.34 3.44 -0.28
N ALA A 382 8.34 3.92 0.45
CA ALA A 382 9.02 5.18 0.15
C ALA A 382 10.50 4.99 -0.10
N ALA A 383 11.05 5.77 -1.03
CA ALA A 383 12.47 5.86 -1.31
C ALA A 383 13.09 7.10 -0.64
N PRO A 384 14.42 7.12 -0.43
CA PRO A 384 15.13 8.30 0.06
C PRO A 384 14.94 9.56 -0.79
N SER A 385 14.65 9.41 -2.08
CA SER A 385 14.33 10.49 -3.02
C SER A 385 12.97 11.18 -2.75
N GLY A 386 12.13 10.62 -1.88
CA GLY A 386 10.77 11.08 -1.63
C GLY A 386 9.71 10.45 -2.54
N GLN A 387 10.09 9.63 -3.51
CA GLN A 387 9.14 8.84 -4.31
C GLN A 387 8.43 7.81 -3.42
N ALA A 388 7.12 7.65 -3.58
CA ALA A 388 6.35 6.69 -2.81
C ALA A 388 5.36 5.88 -3.67
N PHE A 389 5.11 4.65 -3.26
CA PHE A 389 4.07 3.77 -3.80
C PHE A 389 3.12 3.31 -2.70
N LEU A 390 1.85 3.20 -3.03
CA LEU A 390 0.80 2.69 -2.16
C LEU A 390 0.30 1.35 -2.70
N ALA A 391 0.32 0.32 -1.87
CA ALA A 391 -0.25 -1.00 -2.15
C ALA A 391 -1.47 -1.20 -1.25
N THR A 392 -2.66 -1.12 -1.84
CA THR A 392 -3.96 -1.15 -1.13
C THR A 392 -4.63 -2.53 -1.16
N ALA A 393 -4.01 -3.52 -1.79
CA ALA A 393 -4.58 -4.86 -1.93
C ALA A 393 -4.60 -5.67 -0.62
N GLY A 394 -3.96 -5.17 0.45
CA GLY A 394 -3.95 -5.80 1.77
C GLY A 394 -5.35 -5.88 2.40
N SER A 395 -5.55 -6.87 3.25
CA SER A 395 -6.79 -7.05 4.01
C SER A 395 -6.51 -7.64 5.38
N ALA A 396 -7.52 -7.61 6.27
CA ALA A 396 -7.44 -8.23 7.59
C ALA A 396 -7.09 -9.74 7.55
N ARG A 397 -7.28 -10.42 6.42
CA ARG A 397 -6.85 -11.82 6.22
C ARG A 397 -5.36 -12.02 6.43
N LEU A 398 -4.55 -10.98 6.22
CA LEU A 398 -3.10 -10.99 6.44
C LEU A 398 -2.70 -10.79 7.91
N ALA A 399 -3.64 -10.52 8.81
CA ALA A 399 -3.38 -10.34 10.23
C ALA A 399 -3.17 -11.69 10.96
N THR A 400 -2.29 -12.54 10.42
CA THR A 400 -1.92 -13.83 11.00
C THR A 400 -0.40 -14.02 10.97
N ALA A 401 0.13 -14.82 11.90
CA ALA A 401 1.56 -15.01 12.05
C ALA A 401 2.21 -15.60 10.79
N GLY A 402 3.37 -15.08 10.40
CA GLY A 402 4.18 -15.58 9.28
C GLY A 402 3.86 -14.94 7.92
N THR A 403 2.82 -14.14 7.78
CA THR A 403 2.49 -13.47 6.50
C THR A 403 3.54 -12.42 6.12
N GLY A 404 4.16 -11.76 7.10
CA GLY A 404 5.32 -10.88 6.87
C GLY A 404 6.53 -11.63 6.30
N ASP A 405 6.77 -12.86 6.81
CA ASP A 405 7.86 -13.72 6.33
C ASP A 405 7.64 -14.09 4.85
N VAL A 406 6.38 -14.35 4.45
CA VAL A 406 6.00 -14.56 3.06
C VAL A 406 6.29 -13.32 2.21
N LEU A 407 5.88 -12.12 2.68
CA LEU A 407 6.16 -10.86 1.98
C LEU A 407 7.66 -10.68 1.74
N SER A 408 8.48 -10.96 2.76
CA SER A 408 9.94 -10.86 2.66
C SER A 408 10.50 -11.77 1.57
N GLY A 409 10.01 -12.99 1.46
CA GLY A 409 10.37 -13.93 0.41
C GLY A 409 9.96 -13.45 -0.98
N VAL A 410 8.75 -12.90 -1.13
CA VAL A 410 8.25 -12.35 -2.41
C VAL A 410 9.11 -11.19 -2.88
N VAL A 411 9.37 -10.22 -2.00
CA VAL A 411 10.22 -9.06 -2.32
C VAL A 411 11.65 -9.51 -2.67
N GLY A 412 12.21 -10.45 -1.89
CA GLY A 412 13.53 -11.03 -2.14
C GLY A 412 13.64 -11.67 -3.53
N ALA A 413 12.60 -12.39 -3.97
CA ALA A 413 12.57 -12.96 -5.31
C ALA A 413 12.49 -11.88 -6.41
N PHE A 414 11.72 -10.82 -6.21
CA PHE A 414 11.64 -9.72 -7.18
C PHE A 414 12.96 -8.95 -7.28
N LEU A 415 13.63 -8.70 -6.16
CA LEU A 415 15.00 -8.16 -6.15
C LEU A 415 15.97 -9.08 -6.91
N ALA A 416 15.93 -10.39 -6.65
CA ALA A 416 16.79 -11.35 -7.33
C ALA A 416 16.52 -11.43 -8.85
N ARG A 417 15.31 -11.11 -9.29
CA ARG A 417 14.92 -11.02 -10.70
C ARG A 417 15.32 -9.70 -11.35
N GLY A 418 15.95 -8.78 -10.61
CA GLY A 418 16.43 -7.50 -11.12
C GLY A 418 15.37 -6.39 -11.18
N VAL A 419 14.26 -6.54 -10.46
CA VAL A 419 13.30 -5.44 -10.26
C VAL A 419 13.96 -4.37 -9.41
N ASP A 420 13.78 -3.11 -9.80
CA ASP A 420 14.23 -1.96 -9.00
C ASP A 420 13.75 -2.09 -7.55
N PRO A 421 14.59 -1.83 -6.53
CA PRO A 421 14.25 -2.12 -5.14
C PRO A 421 12.98 -1.43 -4.62
N LEU A 422 12.70 -0.18 -5.04
CA LEU A 422 11.47 0.51 -4.66
C LEU A 422 10.25 -0.17 -5.29
N ARG A 423 10.33 -0.50 -6.57
CA ARG A 423 9.27 -1.24 -7.28
C ARG A 423 9.12 -2.66 -6.76
N ALA A 424 10.20 -3.35 -6.42
CA ALA A 424 10.16 -4.71 -5.88
C ALA A 424 9.40 -4.77 -4.55
N ALA A 425 9.65 -3.81 -3.66
CA ALA A 425 8.93 -3.71 -2.39
C ALA A 425 7.44 -3.39 -2.59
N ALA A 426 7.12 -2.43 -3.46
CA ALA A 426 5.76 -2.03 -3.75
C ALA A 426 4.95 -3.13 -4.44
N LEU A 427 5.54 -3.75 -5.47
CA LEU A 427 4.93 -4.87 -6.18
C LEU A 427 4.78 -6.08 -5.28
N GLY A 428 5.77 -6.35 -4.41
CA GLY A 428 5.71 -7.43 -3.43
C GLY A 428 4.54 -7.27 -2.47
N ALA A 429 4.35 -6.07 -1.93
CA ALA A 429 3.21 -5.75 -1.07
C ALA A 429 1.86 -5.90 -1.82
N HIS A 430 1.79 -5.44 -3.07
CA HIS A 430 0.59 -5.55 -3.89
C HIS A 430 0.24 -7.02 -4.21
N VAL A 431 1.20 -7.79 -4.72
CA VAL A 431 1.01 -9.22 -5.04
C VAL A 431 0.64 -10.03 -3.81
N HIS A 432 1.27 -9.76 -2.67
CA HIS A 432 0.98 -10.40 -1.39
C HIS A 432 -0.46 -10.11 -0.93
N GLY A 433 -0.92 -8.86 -1.04
CA GLY A 433 -2.30 -8.49 -0.74
C GLY A 433 -3.31 -9.14 -1.69
N ARG A 434 -3.02 -9.14 -3.01
CA ARG A 434 -3.85 -9.82 -4.02
C ARG A 434 -3.95 -11.33 -3.76
N ALA A 435 -2.83 -11.96 -3.36
CA ALA A 435 -2.80 -13.38 -3.00
C ALA A 435 -3.74 -13.67 -1.83
N ALA A 436 -3.72 -12.85 -0.78
CA ALA A 436 -4.65 -13.01 0.33
C ALA A 436 -6.12 -12.87 -0.09
N GLY A 437 -6.40 -12.01 -1.09
CA GLY A 437 -7.73 -11.86 -1.67
C GLY A 437 -8.26 -13.11 -2.36
N LEU A 438 -7.38 -13.96 -2.90
CA LEU A 438 -7.73 -15.24 -3.53
C LEU A 438 -7.90 -16.39 -2.51
N GLY A 439 -7.39 -16.24 -1.30
CA GLY A 439 -7.45 -17.26 -0.26
C GLY A 439 -8.76 -17.28 0.52
N PHE A 440 -8.80 -18.09 1.55
CA PHE A 440 -9.96 -18.23 2.43
C PHE A 440 -10.33 -16.89 3.08
N ALA A 441 -11.62 -16.61 3.15
CA ALA A 441 -12.12 -15.42 3.85
C ALA A 441 -11.83 -15.49 5.36
N GLU A 442 -11.98 -16.67 5.92
CA GLU A 442 -11.68 -17.01 7.30
C GLU A 442 -10.70 -18.19 7.33
N GLY A 443 -9.74 -18.17 8.25
CA GLY A 443 -8.78 -19.26 8.45
C GLY A 443 -7.60 -19.28 7.47
N LEU A 444 -7.34 -18.20 6.72
CA LEU A 444 -6.13 -18.05 5.92
C LEU A 444 -4.89 -18.10 6.81
N VAL A 445 -3.94 -18.95 6.47
CA VAL A 445 -2.65 -19.03 7.16
C VAL A 445 -1.49 -18.70 6.21
N ALA A 446 -0.34 -18.35 6.77
CA ALA A 446 0.84 -17.96 5.97
C ALA A 446 1.27 -19.03 4.96
N GLY A 447 1.05 -20.31 5.28
CA GLY A 447 1.38 -21.42 4.40
C GLY A 447 0.57 -21.50 3.10
N ASP A 448 -0.61 -20.88 3.05
CA ASP A 448 -1.46 -20.85 1.85
C ASP A 448 -0.96 -19.83 0.82
N LEU A 449 -0.34 -18.76 1.29
CA LEU A 449 0.02 -17.60 0.46
C LEU A 449 1.04 -17.90 -0.66
N PRO A 450 2.07 -18.72 -0.50
CA PRO A 450 3.05 -18.92 -1.55
C PRO A 450 2.45 -19.41 -2.87
N GLU A 451 1.51 -20.35 -2.84
CA GLU A 451 0.83 -20.81 -4.06
C GLU A 451 -0.06 -19.72 -4.67
N LEU A 452 -0.80 -18.99 -3.83
CA LEU A 452 -1.66 -17.88 -4.26
C LEU A 452 -0.83 -16.74 -4.89
N VAL A 453 0.38 -16.48 -4.39
CA VAL A 453 1.34 -15.55 -5.02
C VAL A 453 1.67 -15.97 -6.44
N ALA A 454 1.97 -17.25 -6.66
CA ALA A 454 2.23 -17.76 -8.01
C ALA A 454 1.02 -17.61 -8.94
N MET A 455 -0.20 -17.83 -8.42
CA MET A 455 -1.45 -17.63 -9.18
C MET A 455 -1.63 -16.17 -9.60
N VAL A 456 -1.46 -15.22 -8.68
CA VAL A 456 -1.54 -13.77 -8.99
C VAL A 456 -0.55 -13.37 -10.07
N ILE A 457 0.72 -13.79 -9.95
CA ILE A 457 1.74 -13.45 -10.94
C ILE A 457 1.41 -14.07 -12.30
N SER A 458 0.90 -15.29 -12.32
CA SER A 458 0.55 -15.99 -13.57
C SER A 458 -0.64 -15.34 -14.25
N SER A 459 -1.71 -15.01 -13.51
CA SER A 459 -2.91 -14.38 -14.07
C SER A 459 -2.66 -12.98 -14.65
N ALA A 460 -1.70 -12.25 -14.09
CA ALA A 460 -1.34 -10.93 -14.61
C ALA A 460 -0.51 -10.96 -15.90
N ARG A 461 -0.08 -12.15 -16.35
CA ARG A 461 0.76 -12.35 -17.55
C ARG A 461 0.08 -13.13 -18.68
N GLY A 462 -1.04 -13.76 -18.39
CA GLY A 462 -1.86 -14.51 -19.36
C GLY A 462 -2.99 -13.71 -19.86
#